data_5ab0446399baa63b057524f6dc52a8e5
#
_entry.id   5ab0446399baa63b057524f6dc52a8e5
#
_cell.length_a   1.000
_cell.length_b   1.000
_cell.length_c   1.000
_cell.angle_alpha   90.00
_cell.angle_beta   90.00
_cell.angle_gamma   90.00
#
_symmetry.space_group_name_H-M   'P 1'
#
loop_
_entity.id
_entity.type
_entity.pdbx_description
1 polymer ?
#
loop_
_entity_poly.entity_id
_entity_poly.type
_entity_poly.pdbx_seq_one_letter_code
_entity_poly.pdbx_strand_id
1 'polypeptide(L)'
;MTISLDAFFSSTANTPIAKFHAPLKMALQEHYDAKIHGRTSEWNQALASLPVANFEHVDLSQERVTIPLPSDWQLDKQELKQNLMAFKPWRKGPWHYLGIDIDTEWRSDWKWQRIAPHCTDLTGRNVLDIGTGNGYFLYRMLGAGAKLALGIDPTRIFLYQFHAAQRLLAPNNAHLLPLRSEHLPAFGCFDTVFCLGVLYHRRSPIDHLQELFSYLRPGGELILETLVVPGDKYTILVPADRYAKMANVWFLPSTEALENLLQRGGFKDVRTVDINQTSVQEQQATEWMTFHSLEQFLDPNNPELTVEGYPAPLRATLIATK
;
A
#
# COMPACT_ATOMS: atom_id res chain seq x y z
N MET A 1 -24.43 5.94 -0.36
CA MET A 1 -23.97 5.73 1.04
C MET A 1 -22.53 6.20 1.08
N THR A 2 -22.18 7.12 1.95
CA THR A 2 -20.77 7.51 2.14
C THR A 2 -20.11 6.44 3.01
N ILE A 3 -18.89 6.03 2.66
CA ILE A 3 -18.11 5.10 3.50
C ILE A 3 -17.86 5.78 4.85
N SER A 4 -18.29 5.14 5.95
CA SER A 4 -18.00 5.63 7.30
C SER A 4 -16.58 5.22 7.74
N LEU A 5 -15.87 6.16 8.35
CA LEU A 5 -14.57 5.94 8.99
C LEU A 5 -14.69 5.88 10.53
N ASP A 6 -15.91 5.79 11.06
CA ASP A 6 -16.17 5.77 12.51
C ASP A 6 -15.51 4.59 13.22
N ALA A 7 -15.38 3.44 12.53
CA ALA A 7 -14.70 2.27 13.07
C ALA A 7 -13.24 2.58 13.45
N PHE A 8 -12.51 3.35 12.64
CA PHE A 8 -11.15 3.80 12.96
C PHE A 8 -11.13 4.66 14.22
N PHE A 9 -11.98 5.68 14.30
CA PHE A 9 -12.00 6.59 15.45
C PHE A 9 -12.42 5.88 16.73
N SER A 10 -13.35 4.93 16.65
CA SER A 10 -13.81 4.14 17.79
C SER A 10 -12.72 3.18 18.30
N SER A 11 -12.09 2.42 17.39
CA SER A 11 -11.07 1.42 17.75
C SER A 11 -9.79 2.06 18.28
N THR A 12 -9.47 3.27 17.84
CA THR A 12 -8.25 3.99 18.26
C THR A 12 -8.47 4.97 19.44
N ALA A 13 -9.69 5.06 19.99
CA ALA A 13 -10.06 5.99 21.05
C ALA A 13 -9.21 5.86 22.33
N ASN A 14 -8.75 4.63 22.63
CA ASN A 14 -7.92 4.33 23.81
C ASN A 14 -6.46 4.04 23.45
N THR A 15 -5.97 4.59 22.34
CA THR A 15 -4.59 4.42 21.86
C THR A 15 -3.88 5.78 21.78
N PRO A 16 -2.55 5.82 21.65
CA PRO A 16 -1.81 7.08 21.43
C PRO A 16 -2.26 7.87 20.18
N ILE A 17 -3.00 7.25 19.25
CA ILE A 17 -3.54 7.89 18.05
C ILE A 17 -4.72 8.81 18.38
N ALA A 18 -5.44 8.57 19.50
CA ALA A 18 -6.62 9.34 19.89
C ALA A 18 -6.39 10.86 19.94
N LYS A 19 -5.21 11.30 20.39
CA LYS A 19 -4.83 12.72 20.43
C LYS A 19 -4.81 13.40 19.06
N PHE A 20 -4.77 12.61 17.98
CA PHE A 20 -4.73 13.10 16.60
C PHE A 20 -6.10 12.99 15.89
N HIS A 21 -7.16 12.54 16.58
CA HIS A 21 -8.48 12.40 15.95
C HIS A 21 -9.00 13.73 15.39
N ALA A 22 -8.83 14.85 16.13
CA ALA A 22 -9.30 16.15 15.66
C ALA A 22 -8.58 16.60 14.37
N PRO A 23 -7.24 16.67 14.29
CA PRO A 23 -6.55 17.02 13.06
C PRO A 23 -6.83 16.03 11.90
N LEU A 24 -6.99 14.73 12.16
CA LEU A 24 -7.35 13.76 11.12
C LEU A 24 -8.77 13.99 10.57
N LYS A 25 -9.74 14.30 11.41
CA LYS A 25 -11.11 14.65 10.97
C LYS A 25 -11.10 15.91 10.10
N MET A 26 -10.34 16.93 10.47
CA MET A 26 -10.17 18.13 9.66
C MET A 26 -9.55 17.82 8.30
N ALA A 27 -8.47 17.05 8.26
CA ALA A 27 -7.82 16.64 7.01
C ALA A 27 -8.77 15.83 6.11
N LEU A 28 -9.55 14.90 6.67
CA LEU A 28 -10.55 14.13 5.94
C LEU A 28 -11.64 15.04 5.35
N GLN A 29 -12.15 15.98 6.13
CA GLN A 29 -13.15 16.94 5.65
C GLN A 29 -12.62 17.80 4.50
N GLU A 30 -11.38 18.28 4.60
CA GLU A 30 -10.76 19.15 3.59
C GLU A 30 -10.38 18.39 2.31
N HIS A 31 -9.81 17.20 2.43
CA HIS A 31 -9.17 16.50 1.31
C HIS A 31 -9.98 15.33 0.74
N TYR A 32 -10.87 14.75 1.53
CA TYR A 32 -11.72 13.65 1.10
C TYR A 32 -13.16 14.08 0.88
N ASP A 33 -13.86 14.64 1.86
CA ASP A 33 -15.29 14.94 1.77
C ASP A 33 -15.58 16.06 0.77
N ALA A 34 -14.69 17.05 0.67
CA ALA A 34 -14.83 18.19 -0.24
C ALA A 34 -14.79 17.83 -1.74
N LYS A 35 -14.36 16.62 -2.10
CA LYS A 35 -14.19 16.18 -3.50
C LYS A 35 -14.97 14.90 -3.76
N ILE A 36 -15.95 14.93 -4.65
CA ILE A 36 -16.70 13.75 -5.09
C ILE A 36 -16.09 13.24 -6.40
N HIS A 37 -15.78 11.95 -6.47
CA HIS A 37 -15.32 11.32 -7.69
C HIS A 37 -16.51 10.95 -8.59
N GLY A 38 -16.39 11.11 -9.92
CA GLY A 38 -17.49 10.85 -10.86
C GLY A 38 -18.09 9.44 -10.80
N ARG A 39 -17.28 8.42 -10.44
CA ARG A 39 -17.75 7.02 -10.28
C ARG A 39 -18.25 6.67 -8.87
N THR A 40 -18.36 7.63 -7.96
CA THR A 40 -18.76 7.37 -6.56
C THR A 40 -20.12 6.66 -6.47
N SER A 41 -21.11 7.05 -7.31
CA SER A 41 -22.43 6.41 -7.32
C SER A 41 -22.36 4.94 -7.73
N GLU A 42 -21.62 4.63 -8.78
CA GLU A 42 -21.38 3.26 -9.26
C GLU A 42 -20.71 2.39 -8.18
N TRP A 43 -19.64 2.91 -7.56
CA TRP A 43 -18.94 2.20 -6.49
C TRP A 43 -19.81 1.98 -5.25
N ASN A 44 -20.62 2.97 -4.88
CA ASN A 44 -21.57 2.81 -3.77
C ASN A 44 -22.61 1.72 -4.05
N GLN A 45 -23.13 1.65 -5.28
CA GLN A 45 -24.08 0.62 -5.68
C GLN A 45 -23.42 -0.77 -5.66
N ALA A 46 -22.24 -0.92 -6.27
CA ALA A 46 -21.51 -2.18 -6.28
C ALA A 46 -21.15 -2.64 -4.85
N LEU A 47 -20.68 -1.72 -3.99
CA LEU A 47 -20.39 -2.04 -2.60
C LEU A 47 -21.65 -2.46 -1.84
N ALA A 48 -22.79 -1.80 -2.04
CA ALA A 48 -24.05 -2.13 -1.39
C ALA A 48 -24.57 -3.52 -1.79
N SER A 49 -24.30 -3.95 -3.03
CA SER A 49 -24.71 -5.28 -3.56
C SER A 49 -23.80 -6.41 -3.06
N LEU A 50 -22.63 -6.13 -2.46
CA LEU A 50 -21.80 -7.17 -1.89
C LEU A 50 -22.41 -7.73 -0.60
N PRO A 51 -22.24 -9.03 -0.31
CA PRO A 51 -22.68 -9.65 0.94
C PRO A 51 -22.08 -8.96 2.17
N VAL A 52 -22.75 -9.15 3.31
CA VAL A 52 -22.28 -8.72 4.62
C VAL A 52 -22.22 -9.91 5.55
N ALA A 53 -21.11 -10.12 6.21
CA ALA A 53 -20.94 -11.12 7.26
C ALA A 53 -19.85 -10.68 8.24
N ASN A 54 -19.67 -11.47 9.30
CA ASN A 54 -18.59 -11.28 10.27
C ASN A 54 -17.82 -12.61 10.40
N PHE A 55 -16.91 -12.87 9.46
CA PHE A 55 -16.03 -14.03 9.56
C PHE A 55 -14.96 -13.77 10.62
N GLU A 56 -15.04 -14.47 11.76
CA GLU A 56 -14.17 -14.27 12.91
C GLU A 56 -12.78 -14.89 12.72
N HIS A 57 -12.69 -15.96 11.94
CA HIS A 57 -11.45 -16.75 11.79
C HIS A 57 -11.03 -16.83 10.32
N VAL A 58 -10.46 -15.71 9.83
CA VAL A 58 -9.84 -15.66 8.50
C VAL A 58 -8.33 -15.72 8.68
N ASP A 59 -7.68 -16.71 8.06
CA ASP A 59 -6.23 -16.81 8.07
C ASP A 59 -5.61 -15.74 7.15
N LEU A 60 -5.09 -14.69 7.77
CA LEU A 60 -4.43 -13.57 7.09
C LEU A 60 -2.92 -13.79 6.93
N SER A 61 -2.37 -14.91 7.43
CA SER A 61 -0.95 -15.25 7.33
C SER A 61 -0.56 -15.78 5.94
N GLN A 62 -1.54 -16.23 5.16
CA GLN A 62 -1.34 -16.83 3.84
C GLN A 62 -0.97 -15.77 2.78
N GLU A 63 -0.32 -16.21 1.71
CA GLU A 63 0.05 -15.36 0.56
C GLU A 63 -1.15 -14.65 -0.06
N ARG A 64 -2.24 -15.40 -0.22
CA ARG A 64 -3.52 -14.92 -0.72
C ARG A 64 -4.42 -14.54 0.45
N VAL A 65 -4.90 -13.30 0.50
CA VAL A 65 -5.95 -12.91 1.43
C VAL A 65 -7.24 -13.59 1.00
N THR A 66 -7.64 -14.61 1.75
CA THR A 66 -8.77 -15.49 1.40
C THR A 66 -9.96 -15.22 2.31
N ILE A 67 -11.07 -14.77 1.71
CA ILE A 67 -12.38 -14.66 2.35
C ILE A 67 -13.20 -15.86 1.87
N PRO A 68 -13.43 -16.88 2.71
CA PRO A 68 -14.03 -18.13 2.27
C PRO A 68 -15.50 -17.96 1.92
N LEU A 69 -16.00 -18.77 0.99
CA LEU A 69 -17.43 -18.93 0.75
C LEU A 69 -17.97 -20.00 1.71
N PRO A 70 -18.89 -19.66 2.63
CA PRO A 70 -19.54 -20.66 3.47
C PRO A 70 -20.30 -21.70 2.65
N SER A 71 -20.29 -22.96 3.09
CA SER A 71 -20.90 -24.07 2.35
C SER A 71 -22.42 -23.97 2.23
N ASP A 72 -23.06 -23.24 3.15
CA ASP A 72 -24.49 -22.99 3.22
C ASP A 72 -24.93 -21.71 2.45
N TRP A 73 -23.98 -20.96 1.92
CA TRP A 73 -24.28 -19.76 1.14
C TRP A 73 -24.48 -20.10 -0.34
N GLN A 74 -25.60 -19.61 -0.87
CA GLN A 74 -25.85 -19.61 -2.30
C GLN A 74 -25.68 -18.19 -2.83
N LEU A 75 -24.65 -17.99 -3.65
CA LEU A 75 -24.36 -16.71 -4.28
C LEU A 75 -24.36 -16.85 -5.79
N ASP A 76 -24.93 -15.87 -6.47
CA ASP A 76 -24.69 -15.71 -7.89
C ASP A 76 -23.27 -15.23 -8.11
N LYS A 77 -22.38 -16.16 -8.50
CA LYS A 77 -20.96 -15.87 -8.75
C LYS A 77 -20.76 -14.88 -9.89
N GLN A 78 -21.67 -14.86 -10.89
CA GLN A 78 -21.58 -13.93 -12.00
C GLN A 78 -21.87 -12.51 -11.54
N GLU A 79 -22.95 -12.32 -10.78
CA GLU A 79 -23.29 -11.02 -10.19
C GLU A 79 -22.20 -10.56 -9.22
N LEU A 80 -21.71 -11.44 -8.34
CA LEU A 80 -20.62 -11.14 -7.42
C LEU A 80 -19.35 -10.65 -8.16
N LYS A 81 -18.97 -11.39 -9.23
CA LYS A 81 -17.82 -11.01 -10.06
C LYS A 81 -18.02 -9.65 -10.72
N GLN A 82 -19.22 -9.36 -11.25
CA GLN A 82 -19.52 -8.07 -11.87
C GLN A 82 -19.41 -6.92 -10.85
N ASN A 83 -19.92 -7.10 -9.63
CA ASN A 83 -19.81 -6.11 -8.56
C ASN A 83 -18.35 -5.86 -8.15
N LEU A 84 -17.53 -6.90 -8.06
CA LEU A 84 -16.09 -6.76 -7.77
C LEU A 84 -15.33 -6.11 -8.93
N MET A 85 -15.73 -6.39 -10.19
CA MET A 85 -15.18 -5.76 -11.40
C MET A 85 -15.46 -4.25 -11.47
N ALA A 86 -16.52 -3.74 -10.85
CA ALA A 86 -16.78 -2.31 -10.77
C ALA A 86 -15.66 -1.54 -10.05
N PHE A 87 -14.87 -2.23 -9.22
CA PHE A 87 -13.72 -1.65 -8.50
C PHE A 87 -12.39 -1.77 -9.26
N LYS A 88 -12.37 -2.13 -10.53
CA LYS A 88 -11.12 -2.14 -11.32
C LYS A 88 -10.50 -0.74 -11.39
N PRO A 89 -9.14 -0.65 -11.38
CA PRO A 89 -8.14 -1.72 -11.42
C PRO A 89 -7.78 -2.29 -10.04
N TRP A 90 -7.62 -3.61 -9.94
CA TRP A 90 -7.08 -4.28 -8.76
C TRP A 90 -5.56 -4.41 -8.89
N ARG A 91 -4.82 -3.65 -8.09
CA ARG A 91 -3.36 -3.57 -8.25
C ARG A 91 -2.58 -4.44 -7.29
N LYS A 92 -2.97 -4.51 -6.00
CA LYS A 92 -2.26 -5.28 -4.96
C LYS A 92 -3.06 -6.52 -4.55
N GLY A 93 -2.39 -7.67 -4.44
CA GLY A 93 -2.97 -8.94 -4.06
C GLY A 93 -1.93 -10.08 -4.08
N PRO A 94 -2.35 -11.34 -4.24
CA PRO A 94 -3.66 -11.81 -4.73
C PRO A 94 -4.76 -11.89 -3.67
N TRP A 95 -6.03 -11.95 -4.12
CA TRP A 95 -7.21 -12.14 -3.27
C TRP A 95 -8.04 -13.34 -3.71
N HIS A 96 -8.69 -13.97 -2.74
CA HIS A 96 -9.79 -14.89 -2.98
C HIS A 96 -11.02 -14.40 -2.22
N TYR A 97 -12.08 -14.04 -2.93
CA TYR A 97 -13.25 -13.38 -2.38
C TYR A 97 -14.49 -14.23 -2.65
N LEU A 98 -14.98 -14.98 -1.65
CA LEU A 98 -16.19 -15.82 -1.72
C LEU A 98 -16.23 -16.74 -2.97
N GLY A 99 -15.09 -17.40 -3.27
CA GLY A 99 -14.98 -18.28 -4.42
C GLY A 99 -14.65 -17.61 -5.75
N ILE A 100 -14.33 -16.31 -5.75
CA ILE A 100 -13.81 -15.56 -6.89
C ILE A 100 -12.32 -15.26 -6.66
N ASP A 101 -11.47 -15.71 -7.57
CA ASP A 101 -10.06 -15.34 -7.60
C ASP A 101 -9.89 -13.96 -8.25
N ILE A 102 -9.21 -13.06 -7.55
CA ILE A 102 -8.84 -11.75 -8.05
C ILE A 102 -7.33 -11.76 -8.27
N ASP A 103 -6.93 -12.02 -9.51
CA ASP A 103 -5.54 -11.96 -9.94
C ASP A 103 -5.18 -10.51 -10.25
N THR A 104 -4.37 -9.93 -9.38
CA THR A 104 -4.07 -8.50 -9.40
C THR A 104 -2.86 -8.18 -10.28
N GLU A 105 -2.61 -6.89 -10.57
CA GLU A 105 -1.44 -6.46 -11.34
C GLU A 105 -0.13 -6.96 -10.72
N TRP A 106 -0.02 -6.84 -9.39
CA TRP A 106 1.20 -7.17 -8.65
C TRP A 106 1.02 -8.46 -7.86
N ARG A 107 2.02 -9.31 -7.93
CA ARG A 107 2.26 -10.38 -6.97
C ARG A 107 2.83 -9.76 -5.68
N SER A 108 1.95 -9.09 -4.92
CA SER A 108 2.33 -8.42 -3.68
C SER A 108 2.76 -9.42 -2.59
N ASP A 109 2.33 -10.66 -2.70
CA ASP A 109 2.78 -11.79 -1.90
C ASP A 109 4.29 -12.03 -2.04
N TRP A 110 4.85 -11.96 -3.25
CA TRP A 110 6.28 -12.09 -3.48
C TRP A 110 7.07 -10.96 -2.80
N LYS A 111 6.56 -9.73 -2.91
CA LYS A 111 7.16 -8.60 -2.19
C LYS A 111 7.13 -8.82 -0.68
N TRP A 112 6.00 -9.27 -0.13
CA TRP A 112 5.89 -9.56 1.30
C TRP A 112 6.88 -10.64 1.75
N GLN A 113 7.05 -11.71 0.97
CA GLN A 113 8.02 -12.78 1.25
C GLN A 113 9.46 -12.27 1.31
N ARG A 114 9.83 -11.31 0.45
CA ARG A 114 11.17 -10.69 0.47
C ARG A 114 11.37 -9.76 1.67
N ILE A 115 10.32 -9.06 2.10
CA ILE A 115 10.40 -8.02 3.13
C ILE A 115 10.23 -8.59 4.55
N ALA A 116 9.22 -9.42 4.76
CA ALA A 116 8.79 -9.86 6.09
C ALA A 116 9.90 -10.54 6.92
N PRO A 117 10.81 -11.37 6.35
CA PRO A 117 11.89 -12.00 7.13
C PRO A 117 12.90 -11.01 7.72
N HIS A 118 12.94 -9.78 7.22
CA HIS A 118 13.88 -8.75 7.66
C HIS A 118 13.28 -7.75 8.64
N CYS A 119 11.96 -7.73 8.76
CA CYS A 119 11.25 -6.87 9.71
C CYS A 119 11.40 -7.39 11.14
N THR A 120 11.41 -6.47 12.10
CA THR A 120 11.19 -6.86 13.49
C THR A 120 9.80 -7.49 13.61
N ASP A 121 9.67 -8.52 14.47
CA ASP A 121 8.38 -9.18 14.74
C ASP A 121 7.27 -8.15 14.95
N LEU A 122 6.19 -8.26 14.17
CA LEU A 122 5.07 -7.33 14.19
C LEU A 122 4.09 -7.61 15.34
N THR A 123 4.26 -8.69 16.09
CA THR A 123 3.36 -9.07 17.19
C THR A 123 3.19 -7.93 18.19
N GLY A 124 1.94 -7.50 18.34
CA GLY A 124 1.55 -6.41 19.26
C GLY A 124 1.90 -4.99 18.80
N ARG A 125 2.50 -4.79 17.63
CA ARG A 125 2.92 -3.48 17.11
C ARG A 125 1.77 -2.69 16.50
N ASN A 126 1.84 -1.37 16.63
CA ASN A 126 1.04 -0.43 15.85
C ASN A 126 1.82 -0.10 14.56
N VAL A 127 1.22 -0.40 13.42
CA VAL A 127 1.87 -0.27 12.12
C VAL A 127 1.17 0.79 11.28
N LEU A 128 1.95 1.61 10.55
CA LEU A 128 1.47 2.55 9.55
C LEU A 128 2.00 2.15 8.18
N ASP A 129 1.12 2.06 7.17
CA ASP A 129 1.48 1.76 5.77
C ASP A 129 1.15 2.94 4.87
N ILE A 130 2.17 3.64 4.37
CA ILE A 130 2.04 4.78 3.47
C ILE A 130 1.97 4.30 2.03
N GLY A 131 0.89 4.69 1.32
CA GLY A 131 0.60 4.18 -0.02
C GLY A 131 0.08 2.75 -0.01
N THR A 132 -0.79 2.46 0.96
CA THR A 132 -1.28 1.10 1.22
C THR A 132 -2.04 0.47 0.03
N GLY A 133 -2.56 1.29 -0.89
CA GLY A 133 -3.44 0.83 -1.95
C GLY A 133 -4.75 0.28 -1.38
N ASN A 134 -5.14 -0.91 -1.81
CA ASN A 134 -6.39 -1.56 -1.39
C ASN A 134 -6.32 -2.27 -0.01
N GLY A 135 -5.24 -2.09 0.74
CA GLY A 135 -5.08 -2.68 2.07
C GLY A 135 -4.57 -4.12 2.10
N TYR A 136 -4.14 -4.69 0.98
CA TYR A 136 -3.58 -6.05 0.97
C TYR A 136 -2.50 -6.23 2.06
N PHE A 137 -1.53 -5.32 2.14
CA PHE A 137 -0.48 -5.41 3.14
C PHE A 137 -0.97 -5.20 4.57
N LEU A 138 -2.06 -4.43 4.80
CA LEU A 138 -2.64 -4.28 6.14
C LEU A 138 -3.11 -5.63 6.70
N TYR A 139 -3.76 -6.45 5.86
CA TYR A 139 -4.17 -7.80 6.27
C TYR A 139 -2.97 -8.71 6.50
N ARG A 140 -1.92 -8.61 5.68
CA ARG A 140 -0.68 -9.37 5.88
C ARG A 140 0.02 -8.99 7.19
N MET A 141 0.04 -7.67 7.54
CA MET A 141 0.56 -7.18 8.81
C MET A 141 -0.25 -7.70 10.01
N LEU A 142 -1.59 -7.71 9.92
CA LEU A 142 -2.42 -8.33 10.95
C LEU A 142 -2.17 -9.83 11.05
N GLY A 143 -2.04 -10.54 9.93
CA GLY A 143 -1.67 -11.95 9.88
C GLY A 143 -0.30 -12.25 10.50
N ALA A 144 0.62 -11.27 10.50
CA ALA A 144 1.91 -11.31 11.18
C ALA A 144 1.84 -10.81 12.63
N GLY A 145 0.64 -10.68 13.22
CA GLY A 145 0.43 -10.35 14.63
C GLY A 145 0.38 -8.87 14.98
N ALA A 146 0.34 -7.95 14.01
CA ALA A 146 0.21 -6.53 14.31
C ALA A 146 -1.07 -6.26 15.12
N LYS A 147 -0.96 -5.40 16.15
CA LYS A 147 -2.09 -4.99 16.98
C LYS A 147 -3.02 -4.04 16.24
N LEU A 148 -2.44 -3.16 15.44
CA LEU A 148 -3.14 -2.17 14.62
C LEU A 148 -2.38 -2.00 13.31
N ALA A 149 -3.08 -2.02 12.18
CA ALA A 149 -2.55 -1.71 10.86
C ALA A 149 -3.34 -0.54 10.24
N LEU A 150 -2.75 0.66 10.24
CA LEU A 150 -3.32 1.85 9.63
C LEU A 150 -2.71 2.08 8.26
N GLY A 151 -3.53 2.12 7.21
CA GLY A 151 -3.12 2.44 5.85
C GLY A 151 -3.54 3.84 5.45
N ILE A 152 -2.71 4.47 4.61
CA ILE A 152 -2.98 5.78 4.02
C ILE A 152 -2.85 5.67 2.52
N ASP A 153 -3.90 6.05 1.78
CA ASP A 153 -3.86 6.14 0.31
C ASP A 153 -4.92 7.13 -0.20
N PRO A 154 -4.56 8.15 -1.01
CA PRO A 154 -5.52 9.15 -1.50
C PRO A 154 -6.46 8.62 -2.60
N THR A 155 -6.21 7.42 -3.12
CA THR A 155 -6.91 6.87 -4.27
C THR A 155 -8.24 6.26 -3.85
N ARG A 156 -9.33 6.93 -4.15
CA ARG A 156 -10.68 6.58 -3.66
C ARG A 156 -11.11 5.15 -3.98
N ILE A 157 -10.80 4.63 -5.17
CA ILE A 157 -11.18 3.26 -5.54
C ILE A 157 -10.57 2.22 -4.60
N PHE A 158 -9.37 2.44 -4.09
CA PHE A 158 -8.74 1.53 -3.15
C PHE A 158 -9.45 1.48 -1.80
N LEU A 159 -10.04 2.59 -1.35
CA LEU A 159 -10.91 2.60 -0.19
C LEU A 159 -12.13 1.69 -0.39
N TYR A 160 -12.74 1.69 -1.58
CA TYR A 160 -13.87 0.80 -1.90
C TYR A 160 -13.44 -0.66 -1.95
N GLN A 161 -12.29 -0.98 -2.54
CA GLN A 161 -11.74 -2.34 -2.53
C GLN A 161 -11.47 -2.81 -1.09
N PHE A 162 -10.90 -1.95 -0.25
CA PHE A 162 -10.68 -2.23 1.17
C PHE A 162 -12.02 -2.52 1.88
N HIS A 163 -13.02 -1.68 1.70
CA HIS A 163 -14.34 -1.86 2.32
C HIS A 163 -15.10 -3.07 1.76
N ALA A 164 -14.84 -3.50 0.53
CA ALA A 164 -15.40 -4.75 0.02
C ALA A 164 -14.96 -5.94 0.89
N ALA A 165 -13.69 -6.01 1.30
CA ALA A 165 -13.21 -7.02 2.24
C ALA A 165 -13.77 -6.80 3.66
N GLN A 166 -13.80 -5.56 4.16
CA GLN A 166 -14.28 -5.24 5.51
C GLN A 166 -15.77 -5.58 5.73
N ARG A 167 -16.57 -5.69 4.67
CA ARG A 167 -17.97 -6.11 4.79
C ARG A 167 -18.14 -7.57 5.24
N LEU A 168 -17.12 -8.38 5.11
CA LEU A 168 -17.14 -9.81 5.41
C LEU A 168 -16.27 -10.19 6.61
N LEU A 169 -15.22 -9.43 6.84
CA LEU A 169 -14.35 -9.68 7.99
C LEU A 169 -14.99 -9.15 9.26
N ALA A 170 -14.87 -9.92 10.35
CA ALA A 170 -15.23 -9.44 11.68
C ALA A 170 -14.50 -8.11 11.99
N PRO A 171 -15.04 -7.28 12.89
CA PRO A 171 -14.34 -6.10 13.33
C PRO A 171 -12.88 -6.42 13.66
N ASN A 172 -11.98 -5.76 12.97
CA ASN A 172 -10.54 -5.97 13.09
C ASN A 172 -9.83 -4.61 13.17
N ASN A 173 -8.52 -4.65 13.42
CA ASN A 173 -7.72 -3.44 13.57
C ASN A 173 -7.01 -3.01 12.27
N ALA A 174 -7.54 -3.38 11.09
CA ALA A 174 -7.12 -2.80 9.82
C ALA A 174 -7.98 -1.58 9.50
N HIS A 175 -7.35 -0.46 9.20
CA HIS A 175 -8.03 0.78 8.82
C HIS A 175 -7.34 1.42 7.64
N LEU A 176 -8.11 2.06 6.75
CA LEU A 176 -7.59 2.83 5.63
C LEU A 176 -8.20 4.24 5.65
N LEU A 177 -7.34 5.26 5.68
CA LEU A 177 -7.75 6.65 5.55
C LEU A 177 -7.37 7.19 4.16
N PRO A 178 -8.32 7.80 3.44
CA PRO A 178 -8.11 8.33 2.09
C PRO A 178 -7.36 9.67 2.09
N LEU A 179 -6.16 9.68 2.66
CA LEU A 179 -5.31 10.84 2.83
C LEU A 179 -3.94 10.63 2.15
N ARG A 180 -3.21 11.70 1.96
CA ARG A 180 -1.78 11.68 1.61
C ARG A 180 -0.94 11.83 2.86
N SER A 181 0.33 11.42 2.80
CA SER A 181 1.25 11.56 3.95
C SER A 181 1.41 13.00 4.42
N GLU A 182 1.48 13.97 3.51
CA GLU A 182 1.57 15.38 3.86
C GLU A 182 0.36 15.96 4.63
N HIS A 183 -0.75 15.21 4.66
CA HIS A 183 -1.94 15.60 5.43
C HIS A 183 -1.96 15.02 6.85
N LEU A 184 -0.96 14.20 7.19
CA LEU A 184 -0.90 13.53 8.48
C LEU A 184 -0.17 14.37 9.53
N PRO A 185 -0.60 14.32 10.78
CA PRO A 185 0.17 14.89 11.87
C PRO A 185 1.44 14.06 12.15
N ALA A 186 2.44 14.67 12.77
CA ALA A 186 3.63 13.98 13.26
C ALA A 186 3.26 13.05 14.44
N PHE A 187 2.85 11.83 14.14
CA PHE A 187 2.29 10.89 15.11
C PHE A 187 3.24 10.54 16.26
N GLY A 188 4.50 10.22 15.95
CA GLY A 188 5.51 9.84 16.96
C GLY A 188 5.15 8.63 17.81
N CYS A 189 4.26 7.76 17.34
CA CYS A 189 3.71 6.65 18.13
C CYS A 189 3.62 5.30 17.42
N PHE A 190 3.98 5.21 16.14
CA PHE A 190 4.01 3.94 15.44
C PHE A 190 5.30 3.19 15.72
N ASP A 191 5.17 1.88 15.94
CA ASP A 191 6.28 0.96 16.15
C ASP A 191 7.01 0.65 14.85
N THR A 192 6.25 0.54 13.77
CA THR A 192 6.76 0.27 12.43
C THR A 192 6.02 1.13 11.41
N VAL A 193 6.76 1.72 10.48
CA VAL A 193 6.21 2.45 9.33
C VAL A 193 6.68 1.76 8.06
N PHE A 194 5.74 1.33 7.22
CA PHE A 194 5.99 0.86 5.87
C PHE A 194 5.76 1.99 4.86
N CYS A 195 6.62 2.06 3.85
CA CYS A 195 6.50 2.96 2.71
C CYS A 195 6.96 2.20 1.47
N LEU A 196 6.03 1.49 0.84
CA LEU A 196 6.34 0.53 -0.24
C LEU A 196 5.88 1.07 -1.59
N GLY A 197 6.83 1.60 -2.38
CA GLY A 197 6.58 2.09 -3.73
C GLY A 197 6.01 3.51 -3.79
N VAL A 198 6.40 4.40 -2.87
CA VAL A 198 5.87 5.77 -2.80
C VAL A 198 6.95 6.84 -2.98
N LEU A 199 8.17 6.63 -2.48
CA LEU A 199 9.19 7.67 -2.39
C LEU A 199 9.50 8.32 -3.75
N TYR A 200 9.61 7.54 -4.83
CA TYR A 200 9.88 8.06 -6.17
C TYR A 200 8.74 8.92 -6.76
N HIS A 201 7.55 8.85 -6.18
CA HIS A 201 6.41 9.72 -6.54
C HIS A 201 6.41 11.05 -5.78
N ARG A 202 7.30 11.23 -4.82
CA ARG A 202 7.38 12.44 -4.01
C ARG A 202 8.29 13.48 -4.66
N ARG A 203 7.78 14.71 -4.85
CA ARG A 203 8.56 15.82 -5.42
C ARG A 203 9.69 16.25 -4.50
N SER A 204 9.48 16.18 -3.19
CA SER A 204 10.49 16.41 -2.17
C SER A 204 10.73 15.11 -1.39
N PRO A 205 11.69 14.27 -1.84
CA PRO A 205 11.98 13.01 -1.18
C PRO A 205 12.54 13.20 0.24
N ILE A 206 13.31 14.26 0.47
CA ILE A 206 13.90 14.56 1.78
C ILE A 206 12.80 14.92 2.78
N ASP A 207 11.83 15.77 2.40
CA ASP A 207 10.69 16.10 3.26
C ASP A 207 9.87 14.85 3.57
N HIS A 208 9.69 13.97 2.56
CA HIS A 208 8.97 12.72 2.78
C HIS A 208 9.69 11.79 3.78
N LEU A 209 11.01 11.69 3.72
CA LEU A 209 11.78 10.94 4.72
C LEU A 209 11.60 11.54 6.12
N GLN A 210 11.53 12.87 6.25
CA GLN A 210 11.24 13.54 7.53
C GLN A 210 9.82 13.28 8.00
N GLU A 211 8.81 13.25 7.10
CA GLU A 211 7.46 12.82 7.42
C GLU A 211 7.47 11.40 8.03
N LEU A 212 8.10 10.42 7.34
CA LEU A 212 8.20 9.03 7.81
C LEU A 212 8.90 8.94 9.19
N PHE A 213 9.99 9.69 9.37
CA PHE A 213 10.67 9.78 10.67
C PHE A 213 9.76 10.31 11.77
N SER A 214 8.94 11.33 11.46
CA SER A 214 8.03 11.95 12.42
C SER A 214 6.91 11.03 12.91
N TYR A 215 6.52 10.02 12.11
CA TYR A 215 5.46 9.07 12.47
C TYR A 215 5.93 8.01 13.47
N LEU A 216 7.22 7.66 13.42
CA LEU A 216 7.82 6.66 14.29
C LEU A 216 8.00 7.15 15.72
N ARG A 217 7.73 6.26 16.69
CA ARG A 217 8.21 6.48 18.06
C ARG A 217 9.75 6.35 18.12
N PRO A 218 10.41 6.85 19.18
CA PRO A 218 11.83 6.55 19.42
C PRO A 218 12.08 5.03 19.42
N GLY A 219 13.09 4.57 18.68
CA GLY A 219 13.39 3.15 18.46
C GLY A 219 12.38 2.41 17.56
N GLY A 220 11.51 3.12 16.87
CA GLY A 220 10.63 2.56 15.85
C GLY A 220 11.36 2.27 14.54
N GLU A 221 10.82 1.38 13.71
CA GLU A 221 11.46 0.84 12.50
C GLU A 221 10.75 1.35 11.24
N LEU A 222 11.53 1.83 10.28
CA LEU A 222 11.10 2.14 8.91
C LEU A 222 11.43 0.98 7.98
N ILE A 223 10.44 0.55 7.19
CA ILE A 223 10.60 -0.36 6.06
C ILE A 223 10.32 0.43 4.79
N LEU A 224 11.34 0.75 4.04
CA LEU A 224 11.27 1.58 2.84
C LEU A 224 11.60 0.76 1.59
N GLU A 225 10.66 0.65 0.67
CA GLU A 225 10.92 0.09 -0.67
C GLU A 225 10.69 1.16 -1.73
N THR A 226 11.64 1.31 -2.64
CA THR A 226 11.57 2.31 -3.71
C THR A 226 12.29 1.84 -4.97
N LEU A 227 12.02 2.53 -6.08
CA LEU A 227 12.83 2.40 -7.30
C LEU A 227 14.23 2.95 -7.06
N VAL A 228 15.23 2.23 -7.57
CA VAL A 228 16.63 2.60 -7.50
C VAL A 228 17.32 2.40 -8.86
N VAL A 229 18.52 2.95 -9.02
CA VAL A 229 19.39 2.69 -10.16
C VAL A 229 20.76 2.17 -9.70
N PRO A 230 21.47 1.40 -10.52
CA PRO A 230 22.86 1.07 -10.24
C PRO A 230 23.71 2.35 -10.14
N GLY A 231 24.66 2.38 -9.21
CA GLY A 231 25.56 3.51 -9.03
C GLY A 231 26.13 3.57 -7.62
N ASP A 232 26.96 4.58 -7.40
CA ASP A 232 27.61 4.86 -6.11
C ASP A 232 26.77 5.83 -5.24
N LYS A 233 27.31 6.22 -4.10
CA LYS A 233 26.66 7.13 -3.13
C LYS A 233 26.36 8.55 -3.66
N TYR A 234 26.79 8.90 -4.86
CA TYR A 234 26.53 10.19 -5.51
C TYR A 234 25.54 10.07 -6.68
N THR A 235 25.13 8.86 -7.01
CA THR A 235 24.29 8.59 -8.18
C THR A 235 22.81 8.80 -7.89
N ILE A 236 22.19 9.72 -8.62
CA ILE A 236 20.75 9.95 -8.63
C ILE A 236 20.32 10.19 -10.07
N LEU A 237 19.39 9.38 -10.59
CA LEU A 237 18.76 9.58 -11.88
C LEU A 237 17.52 10.46 -11.69
N VAL A 238 17.46 11.57 -12.44
CA VAL A 238 16.29 12.44 -12.55
C VAL A 238 15.74 12.29 -13.97
N PRO A 239 14.58 11.61 -14.15
CA PRO A 239 13.98 11.47 -15.47
C PRO A 239 13.59 12.83 -16.06
N ALA A 240 13.82 13.02 -17.36
CA ALA A 240 13.51 14.28 -18.05
C ALA A 240 11.99 14.54 -18.16
N ASP A 241 11.19 13.47 -18.34
CA ASP A 241 9.72 13.53 -18.42
C ASP A 241 9.10 12.31 -17.70
N ARG A 242 9.18 11.13 -18.32
CA ARG A 242 8.59 9.89 -17.81
C ARG A 242 9.66 8.88 -17.48
N TYR A 243 9.32 7.98 -16.57
CA TYR A 243 10.07 6.75 -16.32
C TYR A 243 9.09 5.57 -16.34
N ALA A 244 9.32 4.61 -17.20
CA ALA A 244 8.42 3.46 -17.39
C ALA A 244 6.96 3.91 -17.60
N LYS A 245 6.74 4.88 -18.49
CA LYS A 245 5.49 5.59 -18.78
C LYS A 245 4.85 6.35 -17.63
N MET A 246 5.43 6.34 -16.44
CA MET A 246 4.95 7.11 -15.28
C MET A 246 5.42 8.56 -15.35
N ALA A 247 4.51 9.52 -15.37
CA ALA A 247 4.80 10.95 -15.40
C ALA A 247 5.13 11.55 -14.01
N ASN A 248 5.00 10.77 -12.96
CA ASN A 248 5.16 11.21 -11.58
C ASN A 248 6.32 10.50 -10.86
N VAL A 249 7.36 10.10 -11.60
CA VAL A 249 8.65 9.66 -11.04
C VAL A 249 9.61 10.83 -11.09
N TRP A 250 10.06 11.25 -9.91
CA TRP A 250 10.84 12.48 -9.79
C TRP A 250 12.33 12.24 -9.63
N PHE A 251 12.71 11.14 -8.99
CA PHE A 251 14.11 10.78 -8.80
C PHE A 251 14.26 9.30 -8.47
N LEU A 252 15.39 8.71 -8.88
CA LEU A 252 15.76 7.33 -8.57
C LEU A 252 17.21 7.34 -8.05
N PRO A 253 17.44 7.21 -6.73
CA PRO A 253 18.79 7.15 -6.18
C PRO A 253 19.42 5.77 -6.41
N SER A 254 20.72 5.67 -6.28
CA SER A 254 21.35 4.39 -5.98
C SER A 254 21.01 3.96 -4.54
N THR A 255 21.22 2.68 -4.21
CA THR A 255 21.04 2.19 -2.83
C THR A 255 21.94 2.94 -1.84
N GLU A 256 23.22 3.15 -2.18
CA GLU A 256 24.15 3.89 -1.33
C GLU A 256 23.73 5.37 -1.15
N ALA A 257 23.25 6.02 -2.20
CA ALA A 257 22.72 7.38 -2.10
C ALA A 257 21.49 7.44 -1.18
N LEU A 258 20.61 6.44 -1.26
CA LEU A 258 19.42 6.35 -0.41
C LEU A 258 19.78 6.09 1.06
N GLU A 259 20.77 5.22 1.33
CA GLU A 259 21.29 5.01 2.69
C GLU A 259 21.83 6.32 3.29
N ASN A 260 22.61 7.09 2.52
CA ASN A 260 23.11 8.40 2.94
C ASN A 260 21.95 9.39 3.23
N LEU A 261 20.89 9.40 2.39
CA LEU A 261 19.73 10.27 2.61
C LEU A 261 19.00 9.91 3.91
N LEU A 262 18.82 8.62 4.19
CA LEU A 262 18.21 8.15 5.44
C LEU A 262 19.04 8.53 6.67
N GLN A 263 20.37 8.28 6.64
CA GLN A 263 21.29 8.65 7.72
C GLN A 263 21.29 10.15 7.98
N ARG A 264 21.32 10.98 6.95
CA ARG A 264 21.21 12.44 7.06
C ARG A 264 19.84 12.89 7.55
N GLY A 265 18.79 12.10 7.27
CA GLY A 265 17.44 12.28 7.78
C GLY A 265 17.28 11.94 9.27
N GLY A 266 18.36 11.45 9.94
CA GLY A 266 18.37 11.11 11.36
C GLY A 266 18.12 9.64 11.67
N PHE A 267 17.89 8.80 10.65
CA PHE A 267 17.74 7.36 10.83
C PHE A 267 19.08 6.69 11.18
N LYS A 268 19.00 5.64 11.97
CA LYS A 268 20.13 4.79 12.41
C LYS A 268 19.98 3.38 11.85
N ASP A 269 21.01 2.58 11.97
CA ASP A 269 21.04 1.16 11.58
C ASP A 269 20.50 0.93 10.16
N VAL A 270 20.79 1.89 9.27
CA VAL A 270 20.32 1.85 7.88
C VAL A 270 21.00 0.71 7.15
N ARG A 271 20.20 -0.18 6.56
CA ARG A 271 20.71 -1.31 5.78
C ARG A 271 19.79 -1.64 4.61
N THR A 272 20.37 -1.93 3.46
CA THR A 272 19.70 -2.52 2.32
C THR A 272 19.53 -4.02 2.56
N VAL A 273 18.31 -4.54 2.50
CA VAL A 273 17.98 -5.96 2.79
C VAL A 273 17.56 -6.75 1.57
N ASP A 274 17.11 -6.07 0.52
CA ASP A 274 16.69 -6.70 -0.74
C ASP A 274 16.95 -5.76 -1.91
N ILE A 275 17.42 -6.30 -3.04
CA ILE A 275 17.47 -5.62 -4.33
C ILE A 275 16.85 -6.56 -5.35
N ASN A 276 15.79 -6.11 -6.01
CA ASN A 276 14.99 -6.95 -6.91
C ASN A 276 14.70 -6.25 -8.24
N GLN A 277 15.05 -6.91 -9.33
CA GLN A 277 14.60 -6.51 -10.68
C GLN A 277 13.14 -6.90 -10.84
N THR A 278 12.26 -5.93 -11.09
CA THR A 278 10.84 -6.22 -11.34
C THR A 278 10.69 -7.07 -12.60
N SER A 279 10.05 -8.22 -12.47
CA SER A 279 9.78 -9.13 -13.60
C SER A 279 8.35 -8.97 -14.13
N VAL A 280 8.14 -9.36 -15.39
CA VAL A 280 6.81 -9.36 -16.02
C VAL A 280 5.84 -10.36 -15.36
N GLN A 281 6.36 -11.35 -14.63
CA GLN A 281 5.56 -12.28 -13.84
C GLN A 281 5.12 -11.66 -12.50
N GLU A 282 5.90 -10.72 -11.96
CA GLU A 282 5.55 -10.01 -10.72
C GLU A 282 4.59 -8.84 -10.98
N GLN A 283 4.71 -8.19 -12.16
CA GLN A 283 3.83 -7.07 -12.56
C GLN A 283 3.28 -7.30 -13.96
N GLN A 284 2.01 -7.65 -14.09
CA GLN A 284 1.37 -7.99 -15.35
C GLN A 284 -0.05 -7.44 -15.46
N ALA A 285 -0.52 -7.26 -16.70
CA ALA A 285 -1.93 -7.00 -16.95
C ALA A 285 -2.74 -8.30 -16.73
N THR A 286 -3.92 -8.15 -16.14
CA THR A 286 -4.84 -9.27 -15.85
C THR A 286 -6.27 -8.90 -16.22
N GLU A 287 -7.21 -9.83 -16.09
CA GLU A 287 -8.64 -9.52 -16.22
C GLU A 287 -9.09 -8.42 -15.24
N TRP A 288 -8.45 -8.35 -14.07
CA TRP A 288 -8.74 -7.41 -12.99
C TRP A 288 -7.98 -6.09 -13.10
N MET A 289 -6.96 -6.02 -13.95
CA MET A 289 -6.19 -4.81 -14.26
C MET A 289 -5.82 -4.79 -15.74
N THR A 290 -6.62 -4.14 -16.57
CA THR A 290 -6.56 -4.14 -18.03
C THR A 290 -5.77 -2.96 -18.62
N PHE A 291 -5.13 -2.15 -17.81
CA PHE A 291 -4.24 -1.09 -18.28
C PHE A 291 -2.85 -1.64 -18.65
N HIS A 292 -2.00 -0.77 -19.20
CA HIS A 292 -0.60 -1.11 -19.42
C HIS A 292 0.07 -1.55 -18.13
N SER A 293 0.92 -2.55 -18.21
CA SER A 293 1.75 -3.05 -17.11
C SER A 293 3.21 -3.16 -17.57
N LEU A 294 4.09 -3.81 -16.80
CA LEU A 294 5.54 -3.77 -17.00
C LEU A 294 5.98 -4.07 -18.43
N GLU A 295 5.43 -5.10 -19.05
CA GLU A 295 5.81 -5.50 -20.43
C GLU A 295 5.71 -4.33 -21.42
N GLN A 296 4.67 -3.49 -21.30
CA GLN A 296 4.47 -2.31 -22.16
C GLN A 296 5.30 -1.10 -21.74
N PHE A 297 5.99 -1.18 -20.60
CA PHE A 297 6.85 -0.11 -20.09
C PHE A 297 8.31 -0.32 -20.46
N LEU A 298 8.68 -1.53 -20.88
CA LEU A 298 10.03 -1.90 -21.32
C LEU A 298 10.20 -1.68 -22.83
N ASP A 299 11.45 -1.41 -23.25
CA ASP A 299 11.79 -1.35 -24.66
C ASP A 299 11.63 -2.75 -25.28
N PRO A 300 10.84 -2.90 -26.36
CA PRO A 300 10.58 -4.20 -26.97
C PRO A 300 11.83 -4.86 -27.58
N ASN A 301 12.88 -4.08 -27.86
CA ASN A 301 14.16 -4.58 -28.41
C ASN A 301 15.22 -4.81 -27.34
N ASN A 302 15.07 -4.19 -26.16
CA ASN A 302 15.99 -4.33 -25.03
C ASN A 302 15.23 -4.22 -23.69
N PRO A 303 14.77 -5.35 -23.12
CA PRO A 303 13.99 -5.34 -21.87
C PRO A 303 14.77 -4.90 -20.62
N GLU A 304 16.08 -4.65 -20.73
CA GLU A 304 16.87 -4.03 -19.66
C GLU A 304 16.68 -2.51 -19.59
N LEU A 305 15.96 -1.92 -20.56
CA LEU A 305 15.63 -0.51 -20.62
C LEU A 305 14.11 -0.29 -20.58
N THR A 306 13.72 0.89 -20.10
CA THR A 306 12.35 1.39 -20.30
C THR A 306 12.17 1.92 -21.72
N VAL A 307 10.93 2.12 -22.16
CA VAL A 307 10.63 2.73 -23.48
C VAL A 307 11.22 4.12 -23.65
N GLU A 308 11.60 4.81 -22.58
CA GLU A 308 12.29 6.09 -22.59
C GLU A 308 13.83 5.95 -22.61
N GLY A 309 14.36 4.72 -22.56
CA GLY A 309 15.80 4.43 -22.59
C GLY A 309 16.52 4.48 -21.24
N TYR A 310 15.79 4.57 -20.12
CA TYR A 310 16.36 4.45 -18.78
C TYR A 310 16.52 2.97 -18.38
N PRO A 311 17.35 2.63 -17.37
CA PRO A 311 17.40 1.28 -16.82
C PRO A 311 16.02 0.77 -16.43
N ALA A 312 15.72 -0.49 -16.70
CA ALA A 312 14.46 -1.13 -16.32
C ALA A 312 14.24 -1.09 -14.79
N PRO A 313 12.99 -1.17 -14.30
CA PRO A 313 12.66 -0.96 -12.90
C PRO A 313 13.38 -1.92 -11.95
N LEU A 314 14.37 -1.42 -11.24
CA LEU A 314 15.07 -2.05 -10.13
C LEU A 314 14.53 -1.47 -8.83
N ARG A 315 14.28 -2.32 -7.83
CA ARG A 315 13.77 -1.92 -6.53
C ARG A 315 14.71 -2.34 -5.43
N ALA A 316 14.84 -1.50 -4.40
CA ALA A 316 15.56 -1.84 -3.19
C ALA A 316 14.65 -1.67 -1.97
N THR A 317 14.78 -2.57 -1.02
CA THR A 317 14.18 -2.46 0.31
C THR A 317 15.26 -2.13 1.32
N LEU A 318 15.04 -1.06 2.07
CA LEU A 318 15.90 -0.62 3.15
C LEU A 318 15.13 -0.66 4.47
N ILE A 319 15.84 -0.97 5.53
CA ILE A 319 15.35 -0.93 6.91
C ILE A 319 16.21 0.05 7.70
N ALA A 320 15.56 0.84 8.54
CA ALA A 320 16.24 1.82 9.37
C ALA A 320 15.49 2.05 10.69
N THR A 321 16.16 2.54 11.73
CA THR A 321 15.57 2.85 13.04
C THR A 321 15.57 4.35 13.32
N LYS A 322 14.58 4.81 14.08
CA LYS A 322 14.51 6.19 14.60
C LYS A 322 15.32 6.35 15.86
#